data_d09640e7d4bf3efd6370fb5da3efaaec
#
_entry.id   d09640e7d4bf3efd6370fb5da3efaaec
#
_cell.length_a   1.000
_cell.length_b   1.000
_cell.length_c   1.000
_cell.angle_alpha   90.00
_cell.angle_beta   90.00
_cell.angle_gamma   90.00
#
_symmetry.space_group_name_H-M   'P 1'
#
loop_
_entity.id
_entity.type
_entity.pdbx_description
1 polymer ?
#
loop_
_entity_poly.entity_id
_entity_poly.type
_entity_poly.pdbx_seq_one_letter_code
_entity_poly.pdbx_strand_id
1 'polypeptide(L)'
;FAEFGENGIFAYLNYHVPRTRREILETLIKGLQRLEYRGYDSAGVGIDGGNDKDWEANASKIALIKKKGKVKALDEEVNKQQDIDLDIEFDVHLGIAHTRWATHGEPNPVNSHPQRSDKNNEFIVIHNGIITNYKDLKKFLESKGYEFESETDTETIAKLVKYMYDNCESDDISFTTLVERVIQQLEGAFALVFKSVHYPGQAVGTRRGSPLLIGVRSEHKLSTDHIPILYRTGKSPQTDALIFH
;
A
#
# COMPACT_ATOMS: atom_id res chain seq x y z
N PHE A 1 12.11 9.14 -23.00
CA PHE A 1 12.35 8.61 -21.65
C PHE A 1 11.38 9.32 -20.72
N ALA A 2 10.29 8.66 -20.31
CA ALA A 2 9.49 9.15 -19.22
C ALA A 2 10.33 8.96 -17.95
N GLU A 3 10.72 10.05 -17.29
CA GLU A 3 11.27 10.01 -15.95
C GLU A 3 10.15 9.49 -15.03
N PHE A 4 10.18 8.21 -14.73
CA PHE A 4 9.34 7.63 -13.71
C PHE A 4 9.74 8.25 -12.38
N GLY A 5 8.78 8.91 -11.72
CA GLY A 5 8.98 9.69 -10.52
C GLY A 5 9.86 8.99 -9.48
N GLU A 6 10.67 9.76 -8.80
CA GLU A 6 11.72 9.34 -7.86
C GLU A 6 11.17 8.80 -6.52
N ASN A 7 9.94 8.28 -6.50
CA ASN A 7 9.25 7.80 -5.32
C ASN A 7 9.65 6.36 -4.95
N GLY A 8 9.74 6.07 -3.65
CA GLY A 8 10.05 4.74 -3.14
C GLY A 8 8.82 4.02 -2.59
N ILE A 9 8.50 2.85 -3.11
CA ILE A 9 7.52 1.91 -2.55
C ILE A 9 8.27 0.84 -1.77
N PHE A 10 7.85 0.58 -0.54
CA PHE A 10 8.32 -0.53 0.27
C PHE A 10 7.15 -1.20 1.00
N ALA A 11 7.09 -2.52 0.95
CA ALA A 11 6.13 -3.32 1.70
C ALA A 11 6.87 -4.42 2.46
N TYR A 12 6.39 -4.74 3.65
CA TYR A 12 6.96 -5.78 4.50
C TYR A 12 5.84 -6.63 5.10
N LEU A 13 5.93 -7.92 4.85
CA LEU A 13 5.08 -8.94 5.45
C LEU A 13 5.95 -9.88 6.29
N ASN A 14 5.69 -10.00 7.61
CA ASN A 14 6.11 -11.15 8.38
C ASN A 14 4.98 -12.18 8.38
N TYR A 15 5.33 -13.44 8.19
CA TYR A 15 4.38 -14.54 8.10
C TYR A 15 4.90 -15.72 8.90
N HIS A 16 4.22 -16.00 10.02
CA HIS A 16 4.61 -17.01 11.02
C HIS A 16 6.06 -16.87 11.52
N VAL A 17 6.56 -15.63 11.53
CA VAL A 17 7.82 -15.25 12.16
C VAL A 17 7.52 -14.06 13.07
N PRO A 18 7.31 -14.27 14.36
CA PRO A 18 6.88 -13.24 15.29
C PRO A 18 7.80 -12.01 15.27
N ARG A 19 7.20 -10.83 15.19
CA ARG A 19 7.88 -9.52 15.22
C ARG A 19 7.07 -8.53 16.02
N THR A 20 7.75 -7.73 16.79
CA THR A 20 7.12 -6.59 17.46
C THR A 20 6.76 -5.51 16.44
N ARG A 21 5.74 -4.71 16.74
CA ARG A 21 5.37 -3.56 15.91
C ARG A 21 6.56 -2.61 15.71
N ARG A 22 7.39 -2.46 16.73
CA ARG A 22 8.64 -1.68 16.66
C ARG A 22 9.57 -2.21 15.57
N GLU A 23 9.87 -3.51 15.57
CA GLU A 23 10.72 -4.14 14.56
C GLU A 23 10.15 -4.01 13.14
N ILE A 24 8.83 -4.11 13.01
CA ILE A 24 8.12 -3.93 11.73
C ILE A 24 8.29 -2.50 11.23
N LEU A 25 8.00 -1.51 12.07
CA LEU A 25 8.15 -0.09 11.73
C LEU A 25 9.61 0.26 11.41
N GLU A 26 10.57 -0.22 12.20
CA GLU A 26 12.00 -0.05 11.90
C GLU A 26 12.36 -0.65 10.53
N THR A 27 11.81 -1.80 10.18
CA THR A 27 12.06 -2.44 8.88
C THR A 27 11.50 -1.57 7.74
N LEU A 28 10.28 -1.04 7.89
CA LEU A 28 9.66 -0.14 6.91
C LEU A 28 10.47 1.16 6.78
N ILE A 29 10.84 1.79 7.88
CA ILE A 29 11.64 3.02 7.89
C ILE A 29 13.01 2.80 7.26
N LYS A 30 13.72 1.72 7.61
CA LYS A 30 15.02 1.36 6.99
C LYS A 30 14.88 1.10 5.49
N GLY A 31 13.77 0.48 5.07
CA GLY A 31 13.44 0.29 3.66
C GLY A 31 13.31 1.62 2.92
N LEU A 32 12.54 2.56 3.48
CA LEU A 32 12.39 3.90 2.92
C LEU A 32 13.72 4.68 2.90
N GLN A 33 14.53 4.62 3.96
CA GLN A 33 15.84 5.27 4.01
C GLN A 33 16.77 4.83 2.88
N ARG A 34 16.70 3.56 2.46
CA ARG A 34 17.48 3.05 1.33
C ARG A 34 16.98 3.56 -0.03
N LEU A 35 15.71 3.96 -0.11
CA LEU A 35 15.09 4.53 -1.30
C LEU A 35 15.22 6.06 -1.35
N GLU A 36 15.69 6.67 -0.27
CA GLU A 36 15.79 8.10 -0.03
C GLU A 36 16.78 8.84 -0.96
N TYR A 37 17.70 8.12 -1.60
CA TYR A 37 18.73 8.69 -2.47
C TYR A 37 18.16 9.41 -3.71
N ARG A 38 16.88 9.21 -3.99
CA ARG A 38 16.20 9.81 -5.16
C ARG A 38 15.51 11.15 -4.87
N GLY A 39 15.58 11.65 -3.62
CA GLY A 39 14.84 12.84 -3.18
C GLY A 39 13.40 12.51 -2.77
N TYR A 40 12.82 13.34 -1.91
CA TYR A 40 11.42 13.24 -1.45
C TYR A 40 11.10 14.45 -0.61
N ASP A 41 9.80 14.73 -0.50
CA ASP A 41 9.25 15.85 0.27
C ASP A 41 8.29 15.40 1.37
N SER A 42 7.86 14.16 1.33
CA SER A 42 6.98 13.57 2.33
C SER A 42 7.09 12.05 2.34
N ALA A 43 6.71 11.43 3.46
CA ALA A 43 6.71 10.00 3.62
C ALA A 43 5.52 9.54 4.48
N GLY A 44 5.18 8.25 4.37
CA GLY A 44 4.14 7.66 5.21
C GLY A 44 4.20 6.15 5.26
N VAL A 45 3.55 5.61 6.29
CA VAL A 45 3.37 4.17 6.53
C VAL A 45 1.92 3.86 6.83
N GLY A 46 1.48 2.66 6.43
CA GLY A 46 0.22 2.06 6.83
C GLY A 46 0.48 0.68 7.40
N ILE A 47 0.01 0.45 8.63
CA ILE A 47 0.26 -0.76 9.41
C ILE A 47 -1.04 -1.28 10.03
N ASP A 48 -1.06 -2.51 10.52
CA ASP A 48 -2.13 -3.01 11.35
C ASP A 48 -2.14 -2.25 12.68
N GLY A 49 -3.27 -1.62 13.00
CA GLY A 49 -3.36 -0.57 14.02
C GLY A 49 -4.03 -1.00 15.32
N GLY A 50 -4.54 -2.23 15.42
CA GLY A 50 -5.12 -2.74 16.65
C GLY A 50 -4.08 -3.00 17.74
N ASN A 51 -4.51 -3.07 18.99
CA ASN A 51 -3.69 -3.38 20.15
C ASN A 51 -4.20 -4.65 20.85
N ASP A 52 -4.63 -5.63 20.10
CA ASP A 52 -5.12 -6.93 20.59
C ASP A 52 -4.00 -7.98 20.56
N LYS A 53 -4.21 -9.09 21.29
CA LYS A 53 -3.31 -10.26 21.22
C LYS A 53 -3.53 -11.08 19.97
N ASP A 54 -4.72 -11.00 19.38
CA ASP A 54 -5.06 -11.66 18.13
C ASP A 54 -4.65 -10.77 16.95
N TRP A 55 -3.83 -11.30 16.06
CA TRP A 55 -3.34 -10.57 14.91
C TRP A 55 -4.44 -10.23 13.89
N GLU A 56 -5.48 -11.07 13.76
CA GLU A 56 -6.62 -10.78 12.87
C GLU A 56 -7.44 -9.60 13.39
N ALA A 57 -7.66 -9.53 14.70
CA ALA A 57 -8.30 -8.37 15.34
C ALA A 57 -7.47 -7.09 15.13
N ASN A 58 -6.15 -7.17 15.18
CA ASN A 58 -5.26 -6.05 14.90
C ASN A 58 -5.31 -5.62 13.43
N ALA A 59 -5.40 -6.56 12.50
CA ALA A 59 -5.50 -6.31 11.06
C ALA A 59 -6.86 -5.72 10.64
N SER A 60 -7.89 -5.81 11.50
CA SER A 60 -9.19 -5.16 11.29
C SER A 60 -9.16 -3.63 11.37
N LYS A 61 -8.03 -3.05 11.77
CA LYS A 61 -7.79 -1.61 11.82
C LYS A 61 -6.47 -1.28 11.12
N ILE A 62 -6.47 -0.22 10.34
CA ILE A 62 -5.25 0.30 9.72
C ILE A 62 -4.90 1.64 10.33
N ALA A 63 -3.70 1.76 10.88
CA ALA A 63 -3.12 3.02 11.31
C ALA A 63 -2.30 3.62 10.17
N LEU A 64 -2.57 4.89 9.86
CA LEU A 64 -1.83 5.69 8.90
C LEU A 64 -1.00 6.74 9.62
N ILE A 65 0.30 6.75 9.37
CA ILE A 65 1.20 7.78 9.88
C ILE A 65 1.88 8.43 8.69
N LYS A 66 1.66 9.73 8.51
CA LYS A 66 2.16 10.49 7.36
C LYS A 66 2.81 11.79 7.82
N LYS A 67 3.96 12.14 7.21
CA LYS A 67 4.69 13.34 7.57
C LYS A 67 5.31 14.02 6.36
N LYS A 68 5.24 15.35 6.33
CA LYS A 68 6.04 16.18 5.44
C LYS A 68 7.49 16.16 5.88
N GLY A 69 8.41 16.05 4.94
CA GLY A 69 9.86 16.06 5.15
C GLY A 69 10.51 14.70 4.95
N LYS A 70 11.73 14.58 5.45
CA LYS A 70 12.57 13.39 5.32
C LYS A 70 12.02 12.18 6.07
N VAL A 71 12.45 10.97 5.69
CA VAL A 71 12.08 9.72 6.39
C VAL A 71 12.38 9.81 7.90
N LYS A 72 13.41 10.56 8.28
CA LYS A 72 13.68 10.86 9.71
C LYS A 72 12.49 11.56 10.40
N ALA A 73 11.81 12.48 9.72
CA ALA A 73 10.65 13.15 10.30
C ALA A 73 9.45 12.19 10.48
N LEU A 74 9.29 11.22 9.57
CA LEU A 74 8.32 10.14 9.72
C LEU A 74 8.69 9.23 10.90
N ASP A 75 9.95 8.84 11.05
CA ASP A 75 10.44 8.03 12.17
C ASP A 75 10.17 8.71 13.52
N GLU A 76 10.48 10.00 13.64
CA GLU A 76 10.16 10.80 14.82
C GLU A 76 8.64 10.85 15.10
N GLU A 77 7.80 10.92 14.06
CA GLU A 77 6.35 10.94 14.18
C GLU A 77 5.79 9.59 14.65
N VAL A 78 6.32 8.48 14.12
CA VAL A 78 5.98 7.11 14.54
C VAL A 78 6.24 6.94 16.05
N ASN A 79 7.38 7.42 16.55
CA ASN A 79 7.75 7.31 17.96
C ASN A 79 6.93 8.22 18.89
N LYS A 80 6.18 9.17 18.35
CA LYS A 80 5.28 10.05 19.13
C LYS A 80 3.86 9.51 19.27
N GLN A 81 3.50 8.46 18.51
CA GLN A 81 2.17 7.89 18.56
C GLN A 81 1.93 7.23 19.92
N GLN A 82 0.91 7.70 20.65
CA GLN A 82 0.54 7.17 21.97
C GLN A 82 -0.51 6.07 21.90
N ASP A 83 -1.29 6.05 20.82
CA ASP A 83 -2.40 5.11 20.62
C ASP A 83 -1.96 3.76 20.04
N ILE A 84 -0.68 3.66 19.67
CA ILE A 84 -0.09 2.47 19.05
C ILE A 84 0.91 1.85 20.03
N ASP A 85 0.59 0.67 20.53
CA ASP A 85 1.51 -0.12 21.34
C ASP A 85 2.61 -0.71 20.46
N LEU A 86 3.84 -0.23 20.65
CA LEU A 86 5.00 -0.63 19.85
C LEU A 86 5.57 -1.99 20.24
N ASP A 87 5.24 -2.50 21.41
CA ASP A 87 5.80 -3.72 21.97
C ASP A 87 4.90 -4.96 21.73
N ILE A 88 3.73 -4.76 21.12
CA ILE A 88 2.89 -5.87 20.66
C ILE A 88 3.64 -6.68 19.60
N GLU A 89 3.61 -7.99 19.78
CA GLU A 89 4.15 -8.97 18.85
C GLU A 89 3.07 -9.50 17.91
N PHE A 90 3.40 -9.62 16.63
CA PHE A 90 2.54 -10.15 15.58
C PHE A 90 3.13 -11.42 14.99
N ASP A 91 2.34 -12.47 14.88
CA ASP A 91 2.66 -13.66 14.10
C ASP A 91 2.57 -13.38 12.59
N VAL A 92 1.53 -12.64 12.19
CA VAL A 92 1.35 -12.14 10.82
C VAL A 92 1.06 -10.65 10.86
N HIS A 93 1.77 -9.86 10.08
CA HIS A 93 1.56 -8.42 9.94
C HIS A 93 2.00 -7.95 8.56
N LEU A 94 1.21 -7.11 7.95
CA LEU A 94 1.55 -6.42 6.71
C LEU A 94 1.66 -4.91 6.95
N GLY A 95 2.81 -4.34 6.61
CA GLY A 95 3.01 -2.89 6.53
C GLY A 95 3.37 -2.44 5.13
N ILE A 96 2.87 -1.29 4.71
CA ILE A 96 3.23 -0.62 3.46
C ILE A 96 3.76 0.78 3.75
N ALA A 97 4.77 1.21 3.00
CA ALA A 97 5.47 2.47 3.22
C ALA A 97 5.85 3.14 1.89
N HIS A 98 5.92 4.46 1.91
CA HIS A 98 6.16 5.24 0.71
C HIS A 98 6.93 6.52 1.01
N THR A 99 7.88 6.88 0.12
CA THR A 99 8.45 8.23 0.03
C THR A 99 7.90 8.90 -1.21
N ARG A 100 7.38 10.12 -1.07
CA ARG A 100 6.77 10.88 -2.16
C ARG A 100 7.64 12.05 -2.56
N TRP A 101 7.85 12.19 -3.87
CA TRP A 101 8.24 13.44 -4.50
C TRP A 101 7.00 14.06 -5.15
N ALA A 102 6.63 15.27 -4.73
CA ALA A 102 5.40 15.89 -5.18
C ALA A 102 5.49 16.28 -6.67
N THR A 103 4.73 15.59 -7.51
CA THR A 103 4.47 15.96 -8.90
C THR A 103 3.12 16.66 -9.05
N HIS A 104 2.15 16.32 -8.18
CA HIS A 104 0.81 16.90 -8.12
C HIS A 104 0.42 17.15 -6.66
N GLY A 105 -0.05 18.37 -6.37
CA GLY A 105 -0.40 18.79 -5.00
C GLY A 105 0.80 19.14 -4.13
N GLU A 106 0.62 20.08 -3.21
CA GLU A 106 1.68 20.52 -2.29
C GLU A 106 2.14 19.40 -1.36
N PRO A 107 3.43 19.41 -0.96
CA PRO A 107 3.93 18.50 0.08
C PRO A 107 3.26 18.79 1.43
N ASN A 108 2.33 17.90 1.80
CA ASN A 108 1.65 17.92 3.09
C ASN A 108 1.23 16.49 3.49
N PRO A 109 0.85 16.22 4.75
CA PRO A 109 0.44 14.88 5.17
C PRO A 109 -0.80 14.36 4.42
N VAL A 110 -1.72 15.22 3.97
CA VAL A 110 -2.93 14.79 3.25
C VAL A 110 -2.57 14.21 1.87
N ASN A 111 -1.66 14.89 1.17
CA ASN A 111 -1.18 14.46 -0.15
C ASN A 111 -0.11 13.35 -0.09
N SER A 112 0.40 13.01 1.10
CA SER A 112 1.36 11.91 1.28
C SER A 112 0.69 10.54 1.14
N HIS A 113 1.45 9.54 0.73
CA HIS A 113 0.99 8.15 0.68
C HIS A 113 1.29 7.43 2.01
N PRO A 114 0.54 6.38 2.35
CA PRO A 114 -0.61 5.79 1.64
C PRO A 114 -1.83 6.72 1.56
N GLN A 115 -2.59 6.62 0.46
CA GLN A 115 -3.91 7.22 0.33
C GLN A 115 -4.98 6.22 0.79
N ARG A 116 -6.09 6.74 1.35
CA ARG A 116 -7.16 5.94 1.95
C ARG A 116 -8.46 6.05 1.17
N SER A 117 -9.25 4.98 1.24
CA SER A 117 -10.58 4.95 0.64
C SER A 117 -11.62 5.80 1.38
N ASP A 118 -11.53 5.81 2.70
CA ASP A 118 -12.51 6.39 3.61
C ASP A 118 -11.88 6.71 4.98
N LYS A 119 -12.68 7.25 5.90
CA LYS A 119 -12.22 7.62 7.26
C LYS A 119 -11.84 6.43 8.14
N ASN A 120 -12.31 5.23 7.79
CA ASN A 120 -11.99 3.99 8.52
C ASN A 120 -10.74 3.31 7.97
N ASN A 121 -10.13 3.84 6.89
CA ASN A 121 -8.98 3.26 6.21
C ASN A 121 -9.23 1.82 5.73
N GLU A 122 -10.44 1.51 5.24
CA GLU A 122 -10.78 0.14 4.83
C GLU A 122 -9.87 -0.38 3.74
N PHE A 123 -9.50 0.48 2.78
CA PHE A 123 -8.45 0.23 1.80
C PHE A 123 -7.43 1.36 1.81
N ILE A 124 -6.17 0.99 1.74
CA ILE A 124 -5.07 1.94 1.56
C ILE A 124 -4.20 1.53 0.39
N VAL A 125 -3.66 2.53 -0.31
CA VAL A 125 -2.88 2.34 -1.55
C VAL A 125 -1.64 3.23 -1.54
N ILE A 126 -0.51 2.65 -1.94
CA ILE A 126 0.70 3.40 -2.30
C ILE A 126 0.93 3.29 -3.80
N HIS A 127 1.43 4.35 -4.42
CA HIS A 127 1.49 4.49 -5.87
C HIS A 127 2.75 5.22 -6.31
N ASN A 128 3.41 4.68 -7.32
CA ASN A 128 4.41 5.36 -8.15
C ASN A 128 3.92 5.41 -9.58
N GLY A 129 4.02 6.54 -10.22
CA GLY A 129 3.61 6.74 -11.60
C GLY A 129 2.52 7.80 -11.77
N ILE A 130 1.78 7.73 -12.86
CA ILE A 130 0.73 8.69 -13.21
C ILE A 130 -0.47 7.93 -13.75
N ILE A 131 -1.64 8.21 -13.19
CA ILE A 131 -2.93 7.71 -13.69
C ILE A 131 -3.53 8.79 -14.59
N THR A 132 -3.48 8.58 -15.89
CA THR A 132 -3.84 9.62 -16.88
C THR A 132 -5.33 9.93 -16.92
N ASN A 133 -6.17 8.94 -16.63
CA ASN A 133 -7.64 9.10 -16.60
C ASN A 133 -8.22 9.39 -15.21
N TYR A 134 -7.38 9.79 -14.22
CA TYR A 134 -7.83 10.00 -12.84
C TYR A 134 -8.96 11.04 -12.70
N LYS A 135 -8.97 12.07 -13.57
CA LYS A 135 -9.99 13.13 -13.51
C LYS A 135 -11.38 12.62 -13.84
N ASP A 136 -11.50 11.72 -14.79
CA ASP A 136 -12.80 11.15 -15.19
C ASP A 136 -13.27 10.13 -14.14
N LEU A 137 -12.36 9.32 -13.61
CA LEU A 137 -12.64 8.43 -12.48
C LEU A 137 -13.05 9.22 -11.23
N LYS A 138 -12.39 10.34 -10.94
CA LYS A 138 -12.75 11.22 -9.83
C LYS A 138 -14.16 11.75 -9.97
N LYS A 139 -14.51 12.32 -11.13
CA LYS A 139 -15.88 12.82 -11.41
C LYS A 139 -16.92 11.73 -11.24
N PHE A 140 -16.64 10.53 -11.75
CA PHE A 140 -17.51 9.38 -11.57
C PHE A 140 -17.73 9.06 -10.09
N LEU A 141 -16.66 8.96 -9.30
CA LEU A 141 -16.74 8.66 -7.86
C LEU A 141 -17.44 9.77 -7.08
N GLU A 142 -17.19 11.04 -7.41
CA GLU A 142 -17.90 12.18 -6.83
C GLU A 142 -19.41 12.10 -7.11
N SER A 143 -19.81 11.67 -8.33
CA SER A 143 -21.23 11.44 -8.67
C SER A 143 -21.87 10.30 -7.88
N LYS A 144 -21.05 9.42 -7.28
CA LYS A 144 -21.47 8.33 -6.39
C LYS A 144 -21.41 8.71 -4.90
N GLY A 145 -21.07 9.98 -4.59
CA GLY A 145 -21.04 10.50 -3.23
C GLY A 145 -19.70 10.35 -2.50
N TYR A 146 -18.63 9.98 -3.21
CA TYR A 146 -17.30 9.93 -2.62
C TYR A 146 -16.68 11.32 -2.50
N GLU A 147 -16.24 11.67 -1.30
CA GLU A 147 -15.55 12.93 -1.02
C GLU A 147 -14.04 12.73 -1.11
N PHE A 148 -13.33 13.68 -1.69
CA PHE A 148 -11.88 13.66 -1.84
C PHE A 148 -11.21 14.62 -0.86
N GLU A 149 -10.16 14.17 -0.19
CA GLU A 149 -9.38 14.92 0.79
C GLU A 149 -8.08 15.46 0.18
N SER A 150 -7.50 14.73 -0.76
CA SER A 150 -6.21 15.06 -1.37
C SER A 150 -6.33 15.56 -2.81
N GLU A 151 -5.24 16.14 -3.29
CA GLU A 151 -5.10 16.56 -4.69
C GLU A 151 -4.45 15.46 -5.56
N THR A 152 -4.20 14.27 -5.00
CA THR A 152 -3.47 13.19 -5.67
C THR A 152 -4.38 12.31 -6.53
N ASP A 153 -3.84 11.84 -7.63
CA ASP A 153 -4.47 10.81 -8.47
C ASP A 153 -4.63 9.49 -7.72
N THR A 154 -3.76 9.22 -6.77
CA THR A 154 -3.74 7.99 -5.96
C THR A 154 -4.98 7.83 -5.08
N GLU A 155 -5.53 8.91 -4.55
CA GLU A 155 -6.77 8.84 -3.76
C GLU A 155 -7.94 8.31 -4.62
N THR A 156 -7.93 8.60 -5.91
CA THR A 156 -8.92 8.06 -6.84
C THR A 156 -8.86 6.53 -6.89
N ILE A 157 -7.65 5.95 -6.85
CA ILE A 157 -7.49 4.48 -6.83
C ILE A 157 -8.04 3.89 -5.53
N ALA A 158 -7.72 4.51 -4.39
CA ALA A 158 -8.19 4.05 -3.08
C ALA A 158 -9.74 4.07 -2.99
N LYS A 159 -10.38 5.11 -3.53
CA LYS A 159 -11.84 5.21 -3.57
C LYS A 159 -12.46 4.27 -4.61
N LEU A 160 -11.78 4.04 -5.73
CA LEU A 160 -12.25 3.13 -6.76
C LEU A 160 -12.29 1.66 -6.25
N VAL A 161 -11.25 1.22 -5.52
CA VAL A 161 -11.28 -0.13 -4.93
C VAL A 161 -12.41 -0.30 -3.93
N LYS A 162 -12.65 0.71 -3.08
CA LYS A 162 -13.79 0.72 -2.15
C LYS A 162 -15.12 0.67 -2.90
N TYR A 163 -15.30 1.52 -3.91
CA TYR A 163 -16.52 1.51 -4.73
C TYR A 163 -16.77 0.14 -5.36
N MET A 164 -15.76 -0.49 -5.91
CA MET A 164 -15.88 -1.82 -6.52
C MET A 164 -16.17 -2.91 -5.50
N TYR A 165 -15.59 -2.81 -4.31
CA TYR A 165 -15.86 -3.73 -3.20
C TYR A 165 -17.32 -3.62 -2.74
N ASP A 166 -17.80 -2.41 -2.47
CA ASP A 166 -19.16 -2.15 -1.98
C ASP A 166 -20.25 -2.51 -3.00
N ASN A 167 -19.93 -2.52 -4.29
CA ASN A 167 -20.86 -2.83 -5.38
C ASN A 167 -20.57 -4.20 -6.03
N CYS A 168 -19.85 -5.08 -5.33
CA CYS A 168 -19.60 -6.42 -5.84
C CYS A 168 -20.83 -7.29 -5.61
N GLU A 169 -21.22 -8.05 -6.66
CA GLU A 169 -22.35 -9.01 -6.58
C GLU A 169 -22.01 -10.25 -5.75
N SER A 170 -20.74 -10.50 -5.48
CA SER A 170 -20.24 -11.66 -4.73
C SER A 170 -19.62 -11.24 -3.43
N ASP A 171 -20.12 -11.76 -2.33
CA ASP A 171 -19.58 -11.53 -0.97
C ASP A 171 -18.17 -12.15 -0.79
N ASP A 172 -17.79 -13.09 -1.66
CA ASP A 172 -16.52 -13.85 -1.58
C ASP A 172 -15.49 -13.43 -2.65
N ILE A 173 -15.47 -12.17 -3.07
CA ILE A 173 -14.45 -11.72 -4.03
C ILE A 173 -13.06 -11.78 -3.42
N SER A 174 -12.11 -12.45 -4.09
CA SER A 174 -10.72 -12.44 -3.64
C SER A 174 -10.09 -11.05 -3.80
N PHE A 175 -9.13 -10.71 -2.92
CA PHE A 175 -8.44 -9.42 -2.99
C PHE A 175 -7.77 -9.19 -4.34
N THR A 176 -7.20 -10.22 -4.91
CA THR A 176 -6.60 -10.17 -6.24
C THR A 176 -7.60 -9.84 -7.32
N THR A 177 -8.72 -10.56 -7.35
CA THR A 177 -9.76 -10.34 -8.36
C THR A 177 -10.33 -8.92 -8.24
N LEU A 178 -10.51 -8.42 -7.02
CA LEU A 178 -10.93 -7.04 -6.79
C LEU A 178 -9.93 -6.04 -7.38
N VAL A 179 -8.64 -6.20 -7.07
CA VAL A 179 -7.58 -5.33 -7.59
C VAL A 179 -7.43 -5.47 -9.11
N GLU A 180 -7.54 -6.68 -9.67
CA GLU A 180 -7.55 -6.88 -11.14
C GLU A 180 -8.65 -6.07 -11.82
N ARG A 181 -9.85 -6.04 -11.25
CA ARG A 181 -10.96 -5.20 -11.76
C ARG A 181 -10.64 -3.71 -11.68
N VAL A 182 -10.00 -3.27 -10.59
CA VAL A 182 -9.57 -1.87 -10.41
C VAL A 182 -8.56 -1.47 -11.47
N ILE A 183 -7.48 -2.25 -11.66
CA ILE A 183 -6.41 -1.91 -12.60
C ILE A 183 -6.86 -1.92 -14.06
N GLN A 184 -7.93 -2.65 -14.40
CA GLN A 184 -8.54 -2.60 -15.73
C GLN A 184 -9.18 -1.25 -16.07
N GLN A 185 -9.54 -0.45 -15.04
CA GLN A 185 -10.10 0.89 -15.22
C GLN A 185 -9.03 1.97 -15.26
N LEU A 186 -7.79 1.64 -14.91
CA LEU A 186 -6.70 2.62 -14.83
C LEU A 186 -5.97 2.71 -16.17
N GLU A 187 -5.66 3.94 -16.57
CA GLU A 187 -4.80 4.25 -17.71
C GLU A 187 -3.50 4.90 -17.22
N GLY A 188 -2.38 4.57 -17.88
CA GLY A 188 -1.06 5.11 -17.56
C GLY A 188 -0.05 4.06 -17.16
N ALA A 189 1.09 4.51 -16.65
CA ALA A 189 2.16 3.67 -16.13
C ALA A 189 2.24 3.82 -14.61
N PHE A 190 2.28 2.70 -13.90
CA PHE A 190 2.18 2.70 -12.45
C PHE A 190 2.83 1.48 -11.80
N ALA A 191 3.18 1.63 -10.54
CA ALA A 191 3.37 0.55 -9.57
C ALA A 191 2.49 0.84 -8.35
N LEU A 192 1.78 -0.16 -7.86
CA LEU A 192 0.79 -0.04 -6.79
C LEU A 192 0.98 -1.15 -5.78
N VAL A 193 0.74 -0.84 -4.50
CA VAL A 193 0.52 -1.85 -3.46
C VAL A 193 -0.74 -1.48 -2.69
N PHE A 194 -1.59 -2.47 -2.52
CA PHE A 194 -2.86 -2.39 -1.80
C PHE A 194 -2.81 -3.16 -0.50
N LYS A 195 -3.41 -2.60 0.54
CA LYS A 195 -3.69 -3.24 1.82
C LYS A 195 -5.13 -2.93 2.23
N SER A 196 -5.80 -3.89 2.89
CA SER A 196 -7.18 -3.72 3.35
C SER A 196 -7.44 -4.42 4.68
N VAL A 197 -8.40 -3.90 5.43
CA VAL A 197 -8.94 -4.54 6.65
C VAL A 197 -9.78 -5.78 6.31
N HIS A 198 -10.33 -5.84 5.09
CA HIS A 198 -11.17 -6.95 4.63
C HIS A 198 -10.35 -8.19 4.23
N TYR A 199 -9.05 -8.01 4.05
CA TYR A 199 -8.12 -9.06 3.62
C TYR A 199 -6.90 -9.08 4.54
N PRO A 200 -7.07 -9.46 5.82
CA PRO A 200 -5.99 -9.47 6.81
C PRO A 200 -4.82 -10.35 6.35
N GLY A 201 -3.59 -9.90 6.59
CA GLY A 201 -2.37 -10.61 6.20
C GLY A 201 -2.10 -10.69 4.69
N GLN A 202 -2.90 -10.01 3.85
CA GLN A 202 -2.74 -10.03 2.40
C GLN A 202 -2.32 -8.66 1.86
N ALA A 203 -1.42 -8.68 0.88
CA ALA A 203 -1.09 -7.53 0.03
C ALA A 203 -1.25 -7.90 -1.43
N VAL A 204 -1.68 -6.95 -2.23
CA VAL A 204 -1.63 -7.07 -3.69
C VAL A 204 -0.70 -6.00 -4.25
N GLY A 205 0.40 -6.45 -4.85
CA GLY A 205 1.33 -5.60 -5.61
C GLY A 205 1.07 -5.75 -7.10
N THR A 206 1.05 -4.64 -7.83
CA THR A 206 0.89 -4.66 -9.29
C THR A 206 1.72 -3.57 -9.95
N ARG A 207 2.07 -3.79 -11.21
CA ARG A 207 2.82 -2.82 -12.01
C ARG A 207 2.36 -2.80 -13.48
N ARG A 208 2.51 -1.65 -14.09
CA ARG A 208 2.42 -1.46 -15.54
C ARG A 208 3.52 -0.47 -15.95
N GLY A 209 4.54 -0.96 -16.65
CA GLY A 209 5.67 -0.14 -17.10
C GLY A 209 6.70 0.25 -16.03
N SER A 210 6.55 -0.20 -14.77
CA SER A 210 7.46 0.06 -13.65
C SER A 210 8.12 -1.23 -13.15
N PRO A 211 9.33 -1.20 -12.58
CA PRO A 211 9.95 -2.38 -11.99
C PRO A 211 9.23 -2.81 -10.70
N LEU A 212 9.24 -4.10 -10.41
CA LEU A 212 8.80 -4.70 -9.15
C LEU A 212 9.82 -5.75 -8.73
N LEU A 213 10.31 -5.65 -7.51
CA LEU A 213 11.19 -6.64 -6.90
C LEU A 213 10.52 -7.22 -5.66
N ILE A 214 10.56 -8.54 -5.55
CA ILE A 214 10.07 -9.27 -4.41
C ILE A 214 11.20 -10.06 -3.80
N GLY A 215 11.43 -9.88 -2.51
CA GLY A 215 12.42 -10.62 -1.75
C GLY A 215 11.74 -11.51 -0.71
N VAL A 216 12.14 -12.76 -0.62
CA VAL A 216 11.71 -13.69 0.42
C VAL A 216 12.91 -14.04 1.29
N ARG A 217 12.74 -13.92 2.61
CA ARG A 217 13.71 -14.37 3.60
C ARG A 217 13.11 -15.54 4.37
N SER A 218 13.79 -16.67 4.38
CA SER A 218 13.41 -17.86 5.16
C SER A 218 14.62 -18.37 5.94
N GLU A 219 14.38 -19.01 7.09
CA GLU A 219 15.40 -19.71 7.85
C GLU A 219 15.78 -21.04 7.18
N HIS A 220 14.87 -21.59 6.36
CA HIS A 220 15.12 -22.78 5.57
C HIS A 220 15.61 -22.42 4.17
N LYS A 221 16.43 -23.29 3.59
CA LYS A 221 16.84 -23.14 2.20
C LYS A 221 15.60 -23.18 1.30
N LEU A 222 15.32 -22.07 0.64
CA LEU A 222 14.20 -21.98 -0.29
C LEU A 222 14.50 -22.87 -1.50
N SER A 223 13.62 -23.84 -1.75
CA SER A 223 13.58 -24.58 -3.00
C SER A 223 12.51 -23.96 -3.87
N THR A 224 12.86 -23.62 -5.09
CA THR A 224 11.90 -23.12 -6.09
C THR A 224 10.80 -24.16 -6.40
N ASP A 225 11.06 -25.42 -6.10
CA ASP A 225 10.12 -26.53 -6.31
C ASP A 225 9.04 -26.63 -5.21
N HIS A 226 9.19 -25.90 -4.10
CA HIS A 226 8.32 -26.00 -2.92
C HIS A 226 7.56 -24.71 -2.58
N ILE A 227 7.86 -23.60 -3.27
CA ILE A 227 7.13 -22.34 -3.11
C ILE A 227 6.33 -22.11 -4.38
N PRO A 228 5.01 -22.29 -4.36
CA PRO A 228 4.20 -21.93 -5.51
C PRO A 228 4.19 -20.40 -5.65
N ILE A 229 5.08 -19.87 -6.46
CA ILE A 229 4.98 -18.50 -6.94
C ILE A 229 3.94 -18.51 -8.05
N LEU A 230 2.73 -18.11 -7.71
CA LEU A 230 1.66 -17.98 -8.70
C LEU A 230 1.88 -16.69 -9.49
N TYR A 231 2.49 -16.81 -10.65
CA TYR A 231 2.49 -15.75 -11.64
C TYR A 231 1.15 -15.81 -12.39
N ARG A 232 0.29 -14.84 -12.18
CA ARG A 232 -0.86 -14.64 -13.05
C ARG A 232 -0.49 -13.57 -14.06
N THR A 233 -0.08 -14.02 -15.25
CA THR A 233 0.04 -13.12 -16.40
C THR A 233 -1.37 -12.85 -16.91
N GLY A 234 -1.87 -11.64 -16.74
CA GLY A 234 -3.07 -11.20 -17.45
C GLY A 234 -2.85 -11.32 -18.95
N LYS A 235 -3.91 -11.51 -19.73
CA LYS A 235 -3.86 -11.61 -21.21
C LYS A 235 -3.35 -10.32 -21.89
N SER A 236 -3.00 -9.29 -21.15
CA SER A 236 -2.33 -8.08 -21.64
C SER A 236 -0.84 -8.21 -21.41
N PRO A 237 0.01 -8.02 -22.44
CA PRO A 237 1.46 -8.30 -22.35
C PRO A 237 2.24 -7.36 -21.44
N GLN A 238 1.59 -6.52 -20.65
CA GLN A 238 2.27 -5.47 -19.85
C GLN A 238 1.81 -5.35 -18.39
N THR A 239 0.94 -6.23 -17.89
CA THR A 239 0.45 -6.13 -16.51
C THR A 239 0.71 -7.45 -15.77
N ASP A 240 1.63 -7.44 -14.81
CA ASP A 240 1.91 -8.55 -13.93
C ASP A 240 1.37 -8.21 -12.53
N ALA A 241 0.47 -9.01 -11.99
CA ALA A 241 0.04 -8.94 -10.60
C ALA A 241 0.66 -10.11 -9.83
N LEU A 242 1.28 -9.83 -8.70
CA LEU A 242 1.89 -10.82 -7.82
C LEU A 242 1.13 -10.87 -6.50
N ILE A 243 0.75 -12.08 -6.12
CA ILE A 243 0.01 -12.38 -4.91
C ILE A 243 0.93 -13.09 -3.94
N PHE A 244 0.91 -12.66 -2.69
CA PHE A 244 1.46 -13.41 -1.56
C PHE A 244 0.31 -13.89 -0.69
N HIS A 245 0.29 -15.16 -0.42
CA HIS A 245 -0.48 -15.80 0.63
C HIS A 245 0.46 -16.18 1.74
#